data_19b5056f27a8ae15e49d24bdd163f83c
#
_entry.id   19b5056f27a8ae15e49d24bdd163f83c
#
_cell.length_a   1.000
_cell.length_b   1.000
_cell.length_c   1.000
_cell.angle_alpha   90.00
_cell.angle_beta   90.00
_cell.angle_gamma   90.00
#
_symmetry.space_group_name_H-M   'P 1'
#
loop_
_entity.id
_entity.type
_entity.pdbx_description
1 polymer ?
#
loop_
_entity_poly.entity_id
_entity_poly.type
_entity_poly.pdbx_seq_one_letter_code
_entity_poly.pdbx_strand_id
1 'polypeptide(L)'
;AANNLVPSNAPRIEFAVSAIKNSSNHHSLYAVRTNSNLLSMHVSHDDGATWTQFVGASGPPSEFDIFRDQGTYNSIVTVTPNNTNKILIGGIDVWQWEQTSNNPPSGGFEQISFWALSPTSSKYVHADNHEMKWDALNRLYVGNDGGVNVTDDYGANWFPANRGYNVTQFYGIAFDKDGAVMGGAQDNGTLYNDHTLSTFKEFREV
;
A
#
# COMPACT_ATOMS: atom_id res chain seq x y z
N ALA A 1 33.84 -3.00 -13.15
CA ALA A 1 32.63 -2.17 -13.23
C ALA A 1 31.97 -2.23 -11.85
N ALA A 2 31.70 -1.11 -11.23
CA ALA A 2 30.90 -1.08 -10.01
C ALA A 2 29.51 -1.58 -10.43
N ASN A 3 29.05 -2.69 -9.83
CA ASN A 3 27.67 -3.10 -9.96
C ASN A 3 26.84 -1.90 -9.48
N ASN A 4 25.90 -1.42 -10.31
CA ASN A 4 24.98 -0.37 -9.92
C ASN A 4 24.01 -0.93 -8.88
N LEU A 5 24.48 -1.01 -7.64
CA LEU A 5 23.69 -1.48 -6.50
C LEU A 5 22.75 -0.36 -6.04
N VAL A 6 21.64 -0.76 -5.42
CA VAL A 6 20.75 0.19 -4.76
C VAL A 6 21.52 0.88 -3.63
N PRO A 7 21.58 2.23 -3.61
CA PRO A 7 22.29 2.94 -2.55
C PRO A 7 21.64 2.68 -1.19
N SER A 8 22.47 2.35 -0.18
CA SER A 8 22.00 1.97 1.17
C SER A 8 21.69 3.14 2.10
N ASN A 9 21.95 4.39 1.68
CA ASN A 9 21.81 5.59 2.51
C ASN A 9 20.37 6.15 2.52
N ALA A 10 19.39 5.30 2.79
CA ALA A 10 18.00 5.69 2.99
C ALA A 10 17.49 5.16 4.34
N PRO A 11 16.66 5.91 5.06
CA PRO A 11 16.05 5.45 6.31
C PRO A 11 15.21 4.18 6.15
N ARG A 12 14.55 4.01 4.98
CA ARG A 12 13.78 2.83 4.65
C ARG A 12 14.00 2.42 3.18
N ILE A 13 14.11 1.11 2.96
CA ILE A 13 14.19 0.51 1.63
C ILE A 13 13.28 -0.70 1.62
N GLU A 14 12.27 -0.67 0.73
CA GLU A 14 11.38 -1.80 0.49
C GLU A 14 11.77 -2.53 -0.78
N PHE A 15 11.68 -3.86 -0.74
CA PHE A 15 12.00 -4.74 -1.87
C PHE A 15 10.81 -5.62 -2.24
N ALA A 16 10.65 -5.84 -3.54
CA ALA A 16 9.71 -6.82 -4.08
C ALA A 16 10.41 -7.69 -5.12
N VAL A 17 10.00 -8.95 -5.17
CA VAL A 17 10.51 -9.96 -6.11
C VAL A 17 9.32 -10.51 -6.90
N SER A 18 9.47 -10.64 -8.22
CA SER A 18 8.44 -11.24 -9.06
C SER A 18 8.25 -12.73 -8.76
N ALA A 19 7.01 -13.20 -8.73
CA ALA A 19 6.69 -14.61 -8.53
C ALA A 19 7.12 -15.48 -9.74
N ILE A 20 7.02 -14.90 -10.93
CA ILE A 20 7.42 -15.55 -12.18
C ILE A 20 8.72 -14.96 -12.71
N LYS A 21 9.37 -15.69 -13.58
CA LYS A 21 10.57 -15.24 -14.28
C LYS A 21 10.24 -14.46 -15.54
N ASN A 22 11.10 -13.50 -15.88
CA ASN A 22 11.03 -12.74 -17.13
C ASN A 22 11.50 -13.61 -18.34
N SER A 23 11.51 -13.03 -19.54
CA SER A 23 11.91 -13.69 -20.78
C SER A 23 13.37 -14.17 -20.81
N SER A 24 14.22 -13.64 -19.94
CA SER A 24 15.63 -14.05 -19.78
C SER A 24 15.81 -15.09 -18.69
N ASN A 25 14.72 -15.67 -18.15
CA ASN A 25 14.69 -16.71 -17.11
C ASN A 25 15.22 -16.23 -15.74
N HIS A 26 15.12 -14.93 -15.44
CA HIS A 26 15.48 -14.31 -14.18
C HIS A 26 14.25 -13.70 -13.49
N HIS A 27 14.28 -13.61 -12.17
CA HIS A 27 13.29 -12.84 -11.44
C HIS A 27 13.58 -11.32 -11.60
N SER A 28 12.52 -10.54 -11.70
CA SER A 28 12.62 -9.10 -11.61
C SER A 28 12.49 -8.67 -10.15
N LEU A 29 13.38 -7.80 -9.70
CA LEU A 29 13.39 -7.23 -8.36
C LEU A 29 13.22 -5.73 -8.45
N TYR A 30 12.46 -5.19 -7.50
CA TYR A 30 12.25 -3.75 -7.38
C TYR A 30 12.66 -3.28 -6.01
N ALA A 31 13.23 -2.08 -5.93
CA ALA A 31 13.58 -1.43 -4.67
C ALA A 31 13.02 -0.01 -4.65
N VAL A 32 12.31 0.34 -3.59
CA VAL A 32 11.78 1.67 -3.30
C VAL A 32 12.53 2.24 -2.11
N ARG A 33 13.21 3.34 -2.29
CA ARG A 33 13.98 4.04 -1.25
C ARG A 33 13.22 5.27 -0.80
N THR A 34 13.04 5.39 0.48
CA THR A 34 12.29 6.50 1.08
C THR A 34 13.03 7.12 2.28
N ASN A 35 12.76 8.38 2.49
CA ASN A 35 12.79 9.05 3.79
C ASN A 35 11.35 9.45 4.14
N SER A 36 11.08 10.69 4.51
CA SER A 36 9.69 11.19 4.57
C SER A 36 9.00 11.04 3.19
N ASN A 37 9.75 11.23 2.11
CA ASN A 37 9.26 11.16 0.72
C ASN A 37 9.99 10.08 -0.09
N LEU A 38 9.60 9.92 -1.34
CA LEU A 38 10.29 9.04 -2.28
C LEU A 38 11.66 9.61 -2.64
N LEU A 39 12.71 8.83 -2.41
CA LEU A 39 14.08 9.18 -2.81
C LEU A 39 14.42 8.64 -4.20
N SER A 40 14.11 7.38 -4.46
CA SER A 40 14.35 6.76 -5.76
C SER A 40 13.71 5.38 -5.86
N MET A 41 13.50 4.92 -7.09
CA MET A 41 13.10 3.56 -7.39
C MET A 41 14.08 2.91 -8.36
N HIS A 42 14.36 1.63 -8.12
CA HIS A 42 15.31 0.84 -8.89
C HIS A 42 14.70 -0.49 -9.30
N VAL A 43 15.14 -1.00 -10.44
CA VAL A 43 14.77 -2.32 -10.93
C VAL A 43 15.99 -3.13 -11.31
N SER A 44 15.93 -4.45 -11.06
CA SER A 44 16.84 -5.45 -11.55
C SER A 44 16.03 -6.48 -12.33
N HIS A 45 16.51 -6.90 -13.50
CA HIS A 45 15.92 -7.95 -14.31
C HIS A 45 16.82 -9.20 -14.40
N ASP A 46 17.80 -9.33 -13.51
CA ASP A 46 18.86 -10.35 -13.51
C ASP A 46 19.12 -10.90 -12.11
N ASP A 47 18.05 -11.19 -11.35
CA ASP A 47 18.09 -11.74 -9.99
C ASP A 47 18.88 -10.86 -8.99
N GLY A 48 18.92 -9.53 -9.22
CA GLY A 48 19.60 -8.58 -8.37
C GLY A 48 21.10 -8.37 -8.69
N ALA A 49 21.60 -8.96 -9.77
CA ALA A 49 23.01 -8.82 -10.15
C ALA A 49 23.35 -7.40 -10.59
N THR A 50 22.46 -6.74 -11.31
CA THR A 50 22.59 -5.33 -11.68
C THR A 50 21.27 -4.57 -11.41
N TRP A 51 21.41 -3.28 -11.09
CA TRP A 51 20.25 -2.42 -10.79
C TRP A 51 20.28 -1.16 -11.63
N THR A 52 19.11 -0.77 -12.12
CA THR A 52 18.92 0.47 -12.85
C THR A 52 17.88 1.34 -12.13
N GLN A 53 18.25 2.60 -11.89
CA GLN A 53 17.32 3.57 -11.35
C GLN A 53 16.36 4.05 -12.44
N PHE A 54 15.05 4.03 -12.18
CA PHE A 54 14.02 4.49 -13.10
C PHE A 54 13.20 5.68 -12.57
N VAL A 55 13.22 5.90 -11.24
CA VAL A 55 12.81 7.16 -10.62
C VAL A 55 13.98 7.69 -9.82
N GLY A 56 14.36 8.93 -10.02
CA GLY A 56 15.61 9.49 -9.53
C GLY A 56 15.49 10.76 -8.71
N ALA A 57 16.68 11.39 -8.51
CA ALA A 57 16.84 12.59 -7.69
C ALA A 57 16.11 13.85 -8.17
N SER A 58 15.65 13.87 -9.45
CA SER A 58 14.73 14.90 -9.93
C SER A 58 13.28 14.70 -9.46
N GLY A 59 13.08 13.67 -8.64
CA GLY A 59 11.78 13.31 -8.09
C GLY A 59 10.90 12.49 -9.04
N PRO A 60 9.81 11.94 -8.50
CA PRO A 60 8.73 11.42 -9.29
C PRO A 60 8.09 12.55 -10.13
N PRO A 61 7.24 12.23 -11.10
CA PRO A 61 6.34 13.21 -11.68
C PRO A 61 5.71 14.05 -10.58
N SER A 62 5.55 15.36 -10.78
CA SER A 62 5.07 16.30 -9.76
C SER A 62 3.71 15.92 -9.13
N GLU A 63 3.00 15.01 -9.76
CA GLU A 63 1.68 14.48 -9.34
C GLU A 63 1.79 13.18 -8.52
N PHE A 64 2.99 12.58 -8.44
CA PHE A 64 3.25 11.33 -7.74
C PHE A 64 3.76 11.62 -6.32
N ASP A 65 2.86 11.93 -5.42
CA ASP A 65 3.15 12.12 -4.00
C ASP A 65 2.48 11.03 -3.17
N ILE A 66 2.98 9.80 -3.32
CA ILE A 66 2.41 8.61 -2.68
C ILE A 66 2.56 8.61 -1.17
N PHE A 67 3.62 9.24 -0.64
CA PHE A 67 3.97 9.11 0.77
C PHE A 67 3.58 10.32 1.63
N ARG A 68 3.43 11.50 1.04
CA ARG A 68 3.00 12.73 1.73
C ARG A 68 3.70 12.92 3.10
N ASP A 69 5.02 12.94 3.08
CA ASP A 69 5.91 13.01 4.25
C ASP A 69 5.88 11.78 5.19
N GLN A 70 5.24 10.68 4.83
CA GLN A 70 5.12 9.47 5.67
C GLN A 70 5.91 8.27 5.13
N GLY A 71 6.86 8.44 4.21
CA GLY A 71 7.56 7.36 3.53
C GLY A 71 8.35 6.41 4.43
N THR A 72 8.68 6.80 5.68
CA THR A 72 9.25 5.90 6.68
C THR A 72 8.20 5.11 7.45
N TYR A 73 6.93 5.53 7.39
CA TYR A 73 5.82 4.91 8.10
C TYR A 73 5.10 3.87 7.22
N ASN A 74 4.65 4.25 6.02
CA ASN A 74 3.71 3.51 5.21
C ASN A 74 4.24 3.07 3.83
N SER A 75 5.54 2.87 3.65
CA SER A 75 6.10 2.43 2.37
C SER A 75 6.03 0.92 2.20
N ILE A 76 5.43 0.45 1.11
CA ILE A 76 5.39 -0.96 0.72
C ILE A 76 5.36 -1.10 -0.81
N VAL A 77 5.93 -2.17 -1.34
CA VAL A 77 5.93 -2.49 -2.78
C VAL A 77 5.70 -3.97 -3.01
N THR A 78 4.96 -4.31 -4.07
CA THR A 78 4.81 -5.69 -4.53
C THR A 78 4.83 -5.77 -6.04
N VAL A 79 5.29 -6.91 -6.60
CA VAL A 79 5.21 -7.19 -8.04
C VAL A 79 3.93 -7.96 -8.32
N THR A 80 3.23 -7.63 -9.41
CA THR A 80 2.03 -8.40 -9.80
C THR A 80 2.40 -9.83 -10.19
N PRO A 81 1.59 -10.85 -9.81
CA PRO A 81 1.97 -12.26 -10.00
C PRO A 81 2.17 -12.69 -11.45
N ASN A 82 1.51 -12.04 -12.39
CA ASN A 82 1.47 -12.39 -13.81
C ASN A 82 2.28 -11.45 -14.72
N ASN A 83 2.88 -10.39 -14.18
CA ASN A 83 3.64 -9.43 -14.97
C ASN A 83 4.86 -8.93 -14.18
N THR A 84 6.06 -9.36 -14.59
CA THR A 84 7.32 -8.98 -13.94
C THR A 84 7.69 -7.51 -14.10
N ASN A 85 7.00 -6.79 -14.99
CA ASN A 85 7.21 -5.39 -15.30
C ASN A 85 6.18 -4.45 -14.65
N LYS A 86 5.30 -5.00 -13.81
CA LYS A 86 4.25 -4.22 -13.14
C LYS A 86 4.34 -4.36 -11.62
N ILE A 87 4.38 -3.24 -10.94
CA ILE A 87 4.40 -3.16 -9.47
C ILE A 87 3.23 -2.37 -8.95
N LEU A 88 2.83 -2.69 -7.73
CA LEU A 88 1.96 -1.86 -6.91
C LEU A 88 2.77 -1.31 -5.74
N ILE A 89 2.52 -0.04 -5.41
CA ILE A 89 3.23 0.69 -4.37
C ILE A 89 2.19 1.27 -3.44
N GLY A 90 2.29 0.96 -2.15
CA GLY A 90 1.45 1.51 -1.11
C GLY A 90 2.18 2.60 -0.33
N GLY A 91 1.47 3.63 -0.04
CA GLY A 91 1.76 4.74 0.83
C GLY A 91 0.45 5.18 1.46
N ILE A 92 0.09 6.45 1.38
CA ILE A 92 -1.26 6.93 1.75
C ILE A 92 -2.31 6.23 0.87
N ASP A 93 -2.08 6.22 -0.43
CA ASP A 93 -2.89 5.49 -1.41
C ASP A 93 -2.08 4.37 -2.07
N VAL A 94 -2.75 3.52 -2.84
CA VAL A 94 -2.09 2.52 -3.68
C VAL A 94 -1.95 3.07 -5.10
N TRP A 95 -0.73 2.96 -5.61
CA TRP A 95 -0.36 3.32 -6.97
C TRP A 95 0.14 2.09 -7.71
N GLN A 96 -0.03 2.07 -9.02
CA GLN A 96 0.65 1.13 -9.89
C GLN A 96 1.69 1.84 -10.76
N TRP A 97 2.72 1.11 -11.11
CA TRP A 97 3.66 1.48 -12.16
C TRP A 97 3.87 0.31 -13.10
N GLU A 98 3.83 0.56 -14.40
CA GLU A 98 4.08 -0.48 -15.40
C GLU A 98 5.18 -0.02 -16.36
N GLN A 99 6.20 -0.87 -16.51
CA GLN A 99 7.33 -0.62 -17.37
C GLN A 99 6.95 -0.81 -18.83
N THR A 100 7.20 0.22 -19.65
CA THR A 100 6.92 0.23 -21.10
C THR A 100 8.18 0.17 -21.95
N SER A 101 9.36 0.45 -21.35
CA SER A 101 10.68 0.38 -22.01
C SER A 101 11.71 -0.21 -21.04
N ASN A 102 12.67 -0.96 -21.59
CA ASN A 102 13.72 -1.62 -20.80
C ASN A 102 15.04 -0.82 -20.79
N ASN A 103 15.28 0.05 -21.74
CA ASN A 103 16.59 0.73 -21.86
C ASN A 103 16.45 2.19 -22.34
N PRO A 104 16.49 3.18 -21.42
CA PRO A 104 16.41 3.01 -19.98
C PRO A 104 15.02 2.52 -19.55
N PRO A 105 14.90 1.92 -18.37
CA PRO A 105 13.58 1.57 -17.83
C PRO A 105 12.72 2.81 -17.69
N SER A 106 11.54 2.78 -18.31
CA SER A 106 10.55 3.86 -18.21
C SER A 106 9.14 3.29 -18.18
N GLY A 107 8.21 4.02 -17.63
CA GLY A 107 6.83 3.58 -17.45
C GLY A 107 5.93 4.70 -16.95
N GLY A 108 4.68 4.37 -16.69
CA GLY A 108 3.67 5.30 -16.18
C GLY A 108 3.23 4.94 -14.76
N PHE A 109 2.95 5.97 -13.96
CA PHE A 109 2.28 5.83 -12.67
C PHE A 109 0.78 6.08 -12.83
N GLU A 110 -0.02 5.31 -12.12
CA GLU A 110 -1.46 5.47 -12.02
C GLU A 110 -1.90 5.24 -10.58
N GLN A 111 -2.67 6.18 -10.01
CA GLN A 111 -3.31 6.00 -8.72
C GLN A 111 -4.52 5.08 -8.87
N ILE A 112 -4.55 3.98 -8.12
CA ILE A 112 -5.57 2.94 -8.23
C ILE A 112 -6.45 2.81 -6.99
N SER A 113 -6.14 3.53 -5.91
CA SER A 113 -7.01 3.69 -4.75
C SER A 113 -7.07 5.14 -4.28
N PHE A 114 -8.13 5.47 -3.55
CA PHE A 114 -8.39 6.84 -3.08
C PHE A 114 -8.99 6.80 -1.68
N TRP A 115 -8.19 7.08 -0.65
CA TRP A 115 -8.60 7.06 0.75
C TRP A 115 -9.69 8.09 1.09
N ALA A 116 -9.76 9.20 0.34
CA ALA A 116 -10.72 10.28 0.56
C ALA A 116 -12.11 10.01 -0.01
N LEU A 117 -12.31 8.88 -0.71
CA LEU A 117 -13.64 8.48 -1.18
C LEU A 117 -14.47 7.86 -0.06
N SER A 118 -15.78 7.73 -0.30
CA SER A 118 -16.65 6.98 0.60
C SER A 118 -16.13 5.53 0.76
N PRO A 119 -16.17 4.95 1.99
CA PRO A 119 -15.85 3.54 2.21
C PRO A 119 -16.69 2.54 1.39
N THR A 120 -17.80 2.99 0.80
CA THR A 120 -18.64 2.19 -0.10
C THR A 120 -18.19 2.24 -1.57
N SER A 121 -17.21 3.08 -1.90
CA SER A 121 -16.65 3.17 -3.26
C SER A 121 -15.77 1.96 -3.55
N SER A 122 -15.89 1.38 -4.75
CA SER A 122 -14.98 0.32 -5.20
C SER A 122 -13.55 0.80 -5.45
N LYS A 123 -13.26 2.09 -5.30
CA LYS A 123 -11.90 2.67 -5.38
C LYS A 123 -11.36 3.06 -4.01
N TYR A 124 -12.13 2.82 -2.95
CA TYR A 124 -11.69 3.14 -1.60
C TYR A 124 -10.74 2.07 -1.06
N VAL A 125 -9.60 2.50 -0.56
CA VAL A 125 -8.72 1.78 0.35
C VAL A 125 -8.40 2.77 1.46
N HIS A 126 -8.47 2.34 2.71
CA HIS A 126 -8.08 3.20 3.83
C HIS A 126 -6.62 3.65 3.67
N ALA A 127 -6.32 4.83 4.18
CA ALA A 127 -4.95 5.37 4.14
C ALA A 127 -3.94 4.48 4.89
N ASP A 128 -2.67 4.77 4.66
CA ASP A 128 -1.53 4.23 5.39
C ASP A 128 -1.37 2.71 5.21
N ASN A 129 -0.91 2.35 4.00
CA ASN A 129 -0.73 0.96 3.60
C ASN A 129 0.62 0.43 4.12
N HIS A 130 0.60 -0.67 4.89
CA HIS A 130 1.76 -1.21 5.59
C HIS A 130 2.23 -2.56 5.05
N GLU A 131 1.32 -3.35 4.46
CA GLU A 131 1.64 -4.69 3.97
C GLU A 131 0.81 -5.02 2.73
N MET A 132 1.40 -5.75 1.78
CA MET A 132 0.75 -6.24 0.57
C MET A 132 1.12 -7.69 0.34
N LYS A 133 0.12 -8.59 0.25
CA LYS A 133 0.34 -10.03 0.00
C LYS A 133 -0.63 -10.55 -1.04
N TRP A 134 -0.06 -11.22 -2.03
CA TRP A 134 -0.82 -12.00 -3.02
C TRP A 134 -1.10 -13.40 -2.51
N ASP A 135 -2.31 -13.90 -2.71
CA ASP A 135 -2.64 -15.29 -2.46
C ASP A 135 -2.47 -16.17 -3.73
N ALA A 136 -2.70 -17.47 -3.58
CA ALA A 136 -2.58 -18.44 -4.67
C ALA A 136 -3.62 -18.25 -5.80
N LEU A 137 -4.65 -17.43 -5.58
CA LEU A 137 -5.67 -17.09 -6.58
C LEU A 137 -5.41 -15.72 -7.22
N ASN A 138 -4.23 -15.12 -6.99
CA ASN A 138 -3.84 -13.78 -7.44
C ASN A 138 -4.73 -12.66 -6.89
N ARG A 139 -5.30 -12.85 -5.69
CA ARG A 139 -5.94 -11.76 -4.96
C ARG A 139 -4.90 -11.05 -4.11
N LEU A 140 -4.92 -9.73 -4.13
CA LEU A 140 -4.05 -8.90 -3.29
C LEU A 140 -4.80 -8.49 -2.02
N TYR A 141 -4.19 -8.76 -0.90
CA TYR A 141 -4.59 -8.24 0.42
C TYR A 141 -3.68 -7.10 0.81
N VAL A 142 -4.27 -5.99 1.21
CA VAL A 142 -3.57 -4.79 1.67
C VAL A 142 -3.97 -4.50 3.10
N GLY A 143 -3.00 -4.58 4.01
CA GLY A 143 -3.15 -4.17 5.41
C GLY A 143 -2.88 -2.68 5.56
N ASN A 144 -3.79 -1.96 6.20
CA ASN A 144 -3.73 -0.51 6.43
C ASN A 144 -4.31 -0.15 7.79
N ASP A 145 -4.32 1.15 8.14
CA ASP A 145 -4.82 1.61 9.45
C ASP A 145 -6.34 1.41 9.64
N GLY A 146 -7.09 1.20 8.56
CA GLY A 146 -8.51 0.83 8.59
C GLY A 146 -8.78 -0.68 8.59
N GLY A 147 -7.73 -1.51 8.55
CA GLY A 147 -7.85 -2.97 8.53
C GLY A 147 -7.28 -3.61 7.26
N VAL A 148 -8.09 -4.37 6.54
CA VAL A 148 -7.67 -5.10 5.34
C VAL A 148 -8.60 -4.81 4.17
N ASN A 149 -8.04 -4.41 3.05
CA ASN A 149 -8.72 -4.34 1.76
C ASN A 149 -8.21 -5.45 0.83
N VAL A 150 -9.06 -5.92 -0.08
CA VAL A 150 -8.72 -6.95 -1.05
C VAL A 150 -9.12 -6.53 -2.46
N THR A 151 -8.33 -6.92 -3.43
CA THR A 151 -8.66 -6.85 -4.87
C THR A 151 -8.37 -8.19 -5.53
N ASP A 152 -9.22 -8.60 -6.46
CA ASP A 152 -9.06 -9.79 -7.31
C ASP A 152 -8.89 -9.44 -8.80
N ASP A 153 -8.81 -8.14 -9.10
CA ASP A 153 -8.67 -7.59 -10.44
C ASP A 153 -7.50 -6.58 -10.55
N TYR A 154 -6.44 -6.82 -9.76
CA TYR A 154 -5.19 -6.03 -9.77
C TYR A 154 -5.37 -4.55 -9.43
N GLY A 155 -6.34 -4.22 -8.58
CA GLY A 155 -6.61 -2.86 -8.11
C GLY A 155 -7.63 -2.08 -8.95
N ALA A 156 -8.29 -2.75 -9.91
CA ALA A 156 -9.40 -2.12 -10.62
C ALA A 156 -10.60 -1.90 -9.70
N ASN A 157 -10.85 -2.82 -8.76
CA ASN A 157 -11.83 -2.66 -7.68
C ASN A 157 -11.28 -3.18 -6.35
N TRP A 158 -11.73 -2.58 -5.26
CA TRP A 158 -11.33 -2.90 -3.90
C TRP A 158 -12.54 -3.22 -3.02
N PHE A 159 -12.37 -4.16 -2.09
CA PHE A 159 -13.40 -4.58 -1.16
C PHE A 159 -12.82 -4.65 0.26
N PRO A 160 -13.55 -4.19 1.29
CA PRO A 160 -13.11 -4.38 2.67
C PRO A 160 -13.17 -5.86 3.06
N ALA A 161 -12.14 -6.37 3.72
CA ALA A 161 -12.03 -7.74 4.21
C ALA A 161 -12.04 -7.81 5.75
N ASN A 162 -12.68 -6.85 6.40
CA ASN A 162 -12.67 -6.67 7.87
C ASN A 162 -13.75 -7.49 8.61
N ARG A 163 -14.55 -8.28 7.91
CA ARG A 163 -15.63 -9.04 8.55
C ARG A 163 -15.09 -10.02 9.59
N GLY A 164 -15.48 -9.83 10.85
CA GLY A 164 -14.98 -10.60 11.98
C GLY A 164 -13.60 -10.15 12.50
N TYR A 165 -13.02 -9.13 11.91
CA TYR A 165 -11.81 -8.47 12.36
C TYR A 165 -12.20 -7.21 13.14
N ASN A 166 -12.22 -7.32 14.47
CA ASN A 166 -12.70 -6.27 15.38
C ASN A 166 -11.53 -5.68 16.16
N VAL A 167 -10.59 -5.06 15.46
CA VAL A 167 -9.43 -4.39 16.07
C VAL A 167 -9.56 -2.89 15.86
N THR A 168 -9.52 -2.13 16.94
CA THR A 168 -9.54 -0.67 16.96
C THR A 168 -8.70 -0.19 18.14
N GLN A 169 -7.84 0.79 17.89
CA GLN A 169 -7.07 1.45 18.94
C GLN A 169 -7.81 2.73 19.36
N PHE A 170 -8.35 2.72 20.58
CA PHE A 170 -8.94 3.92 21.16
C PHE A 170 -7.89 4.78 21.86
N TYR A 171 -7.86 6.07 21.59
CA TYR A 171 -7.10 7.06 22.36
C TYR A 171 -7.81 7.48 23.64
N GLY A 172 -9.13 7.44 23.64
CA GLY A 172 -9.94 7.74 24.80
C GLY A 172 -11.33 7.18 24.65
N ILE A 173 -11.94 6.79 25.76
CA ILE A 173 -13.30 6.29 25.84
C ILE A 173 -14.06 7.01 26.95
N ALA A 174 -15.36 7.16 26.76
CA ALA A 174 -16.29 7.69 27.76
C ALA A 174 -17.54 6.81 27.83
N PHE A 175 -18.15 6.80 29.01
CA PHE A 175 -19.39 6.08 29.28
C PHE A 175 -20.43 7.08 29.79
N ASP A 176 -21.67 6.88 29.41
CA ASP A 176 -22.76 7.58 30.06
C ASP A 176 -23.29 6.76 31.26
N LYS A 177 -24.23 7.35 32.02
CA LYS A 177 -24.87 6.70 33.18
C LYS A 177 -25.71 5.46 32.82
N ASP A 178 -26.13 5.33 31.56
CA ASP A 178 -27.02 4.29 31.06
C ASP A 178 -26.24 3.18 30.32
N GLY A 179 -24.90 3.33 30.20
CA GLY A 179 -23.99 2.32 29.67
C GLY A 179 -23.69 2.45 28.17
N ALA A 180 -24.08 3.57 27.52
CA ALA A 180 -23.58 3.87 26.19
C ALA A 180 -22.09 4.21 26.24
N VAL A 181 -21.37 3.86 25.18
CA VAL A 181 -19.92 4.04 25.08
C VAL A 181 -19.59 4.85 23.85
N MET A 182 -18.70 5.82 24.03
CA MET A 182 -18.13 6.60 22.93
C MET A 182 -16.61 6.59 23.05
N GLY A 183 -15.92 6.48 21.92
CA GLY A 183 -14.46 6.51 21.90
C GLY A 183 -13.89 7.09 20.61
N GLY A 184 -12.87 7.93 20.76
CA GLY A 184 -12.04 8.39 19.64
C GLY A 184 -11.03 7.31 19.28
N ALA A 185 -11.09 6.81 18.06
CA ALA A 185 -10.18 5.79 17.54
C ALA A 185 -9.06 6.43 16.72
N GLN A 186 -7.88 5.81 16.73
CA GLN A 186 -6.80 6.24 15.87
C GLN A 186 -7.20 5.99 14.41
N ASP A 187 -7.12 7.03 13.59
CA ASP A 187 -7.34 7.05 12.14
C ASP A 187 -8.70 6.46 11.67
N ASN A 188 -9.62 6.20 12.61
CA ASN A 188 -10.93 5.60 12.37
C ASN A 188 -12.09 6.39 13.02
N GLY A 189 -11.92 7.71 13.18
CA GLY A 189 -12.96 8.63 13.64
C GLY A 189 -13.42 8.43 15.08
N THR A 190 -14.65 8.81 15.35
CA THR A 190 -15.29 8.64 16.67
C THR A 190 -16.36 7.54 16.57
N LEU A 191 -16.27 6.56 17.42
CA LEU A 191 -17.17 5.42 17.45
C LEU A 191 -18.11 5.49 18.64
N TYR A 192 -19.39 5.23 18.41
CA TYR A 192 -20.44 5.25 19.41
C TYR A 192 -21.23 3.93 19.44
N ASN A 193 -21.45 3.39 20.62
CA ASN A 193 -22.31 2.25 20.86
C ASN A 193 -23.42 2.63 21.83
N ASP A 194 -24.66 2.58 21.38
CA ASP A 194 -25.84 2.74 22.21
C ASP A 194 -26.23 1.38 22.80
N HIS A 195 -26.22 1.27 24.12
CA HIS A 195 -26.58 0.04 24.84
C HIS A 195 -28.02 -0.44 24.58
N THR A 196 -28.88 0.41 24.03
CA THR A 196 -30.29 0.08 23.73
C THR A 196 -30.46 -0.71 22.43
N LEU A 197 -29.45 -0.75 21.58
CA LEU A 197 -29.51 -1.42 20.28
C LEU A 197 -29.09 -2.89 20.42
N SER A 198 -30.10 -3.78 20.50
CA SER A 198 -30.13 -5.24 20.28
C SER A 198 -28.91 -6.12 20.66
N THR A 199 -29.02 -7.42 20.44
CA THR A 199 -28.08 -8.50 20.82
C THR A 199 -26.68 -8.42 20.22
N PHE A 200 -26.43 -7.59 19.21
CA PHE A 200 -25.11 -7.29 18.66
C PHE A 200 -24.79 -5.82 18.92
N LYS A 201 -23.82 -5.58 19.81
CA LYS A 201 -23.33 -4.24 20.11
C LYS A 201 -22.40 -3.78 18.99
N GLU A 202 -22.94 -3.11 18.01
CA GLU A 202 -22.16 -2.48 16.94
C GLU A 202 -21.77 -1.06 17.33
N PHE A 203 -20.52 -0.70 17.10
CA PHE A 203 -20.10 0.69 17.12
C PHE A 203 -20.48 1.35 15.80
N ARG A 204 -20.93 2.60 15.86
CA ARG A 204 -21.22 3.44 14.70
C ARG A 204 -20.29 4.62 14.72
N GLU A 205 -19.80 5.00 13.54
CA GLU A 205 -19.09 6.26 13.37
C GLU A 205 -20.09 7.44 13.50
N VAL A 206 -19.68 8.47 14.23
CA VAL A 206 -20.47 9.71 14.51
C VAL A 206 -19.68 10.95 14.17
#